data_2f9a349d508123584fc0b0d558755bb1
#
_entry.id   2f9a349d508123584fc0b0d558755bb1
#
_cell.length_a   1.000
_cell.length_b   1.000
_cell.length_c   1.000
_cell.angle_alpha   90.00
_cell.angle_beta   90.00
_cell.angle_gamma   90.00
#
_symmetry.space_group_name_H-M   'P 1'
#
loop_
_entity.id
_entity.type
_entity.pdbx_description
1 polymer ?
#
loop_
_entity_poly.entity_id
_entity_poly.type
_entity_poly.pdbx_seq_one_letter_code
_entity_poly.pdbx_strand_id
1 'polypeptide(L)'
;YRVGDDGLVEIPRWRHAVINFPHPLLKQGLVILDTPGLNAIGAEPELTLSLLPNAHAVLFILAADTGVTQSDLTIWKEHIGDGGTAKRGRMVVMNKIDGQWDELKTQDEIDAEIQRQADSCADILDLRPNQIFPVSAQKGLVAKINGDPELLAKSRLPQLEAALSDELIPAKQDIVRDNTESE
;
A
#
# COMPACT_ATOMS: atom_id res chain seq x y z
N TYR A 1 11.34 -29.04 -3.20
CA TYR A 1 12.34 -29.29 -2.17
C TYR A 1 13.25 -30.40 -2.68
N ARG A 2 14.58 -30.20 -2.67
CA ARG A 2 15.56 -31.28 -2.86
C ARG A 2 16.07 -31.66 -1.47
N VAL A 3 16.10 -32.94 -1.20
CA VAL A 3 16.76 -33.46 -0.01
C VAL A 3 18.19 -33.81 -0.42
N GLY A 4 19.19 -33.17 0.18
CA GLY A 4 20.60 -33.48 -0.05
C GLY A 4 20.96 -34.87 0.46
N ASP A 5 22.09 -35.39 0.03
CA ASP A 5 22.58 -36.71 0.46
C ASP A 5 22.90 -36.75 1.97
N ASP A 6 22.97 -35.57 2.61
CA ASP A 6 23.15 -35.35 4.05
C ASP A 6 21.82 -35.33 4.84
N GLY A 7 20.67 -35.53 4.17
CA GLY A 7 19.33 -35.47 4.74
C GLY A 7 18.82 -34.08 5.02
N LEU A 8 19.55 -33.02 4.64
CA LEU A 8 19.11 -31.64 4.77
C LEU A 8 18.22 -31.22 3.58
N VAL A 9 17.20 -30.42 3.86
CA VAL A 9 16.30 -29.89 2.84
C VAL A 9 16.91 -28.62 2.25
N GLU A 10 17.26 -28.65 0.96
CA GLU A 10 17.66 -27.45 0.24
C GLU A 10 16.43 -26.59 -0.05
N ILE A 11 16.36 -25.41 0.56
CA ILE A 11 15.35 -24.39 0.28
C ILE A 11 15.98 -23.35 -0.63
N PRO A 12 15.45 -23.12 -1.86
CA PRO A 12 15.94 -22.05 -2.72
C PRO A 12 15.80 -20.70 -2.00
N ARG A 13 16.91 -19.97 -1.86
CA ARG A 13 16.89 -18.61 -1.32
C ARG A 13 16.49 -17.61 -2.42
N TRP A 14 15.21 -17.57 -2.75
CA TRP A 14 14.66 -16.50 -3.61
C TRP A 14 14.63 -15.20 -2.80
N ARG A 15 15.29 -14.17 -3.31
CA ARG A 15 15.26 -12.84 -2.68
C ARG A 15 14.15 -11.96 -3.24
N HIS A 16 13.87 -12.08 -4.52
CA HIS A 16 12.81 -11.33 -5.19
C HIS A 16 12.38 -12.04 -6.47
N ALA A 17 11.16 -11.73 -6.90
CA ALA A 17 10.63 -12.09 -8.22
C ALA A 17 10.19 -10.81 -8.95
N VAL A 18 10.46 -10.72 -10.25
CA VAL A 18 10.01 -9.62 -11.09
C VAL A 18 8.87 -10.12 -11.96
N ILE A 19 7.71 -9.47 -11.86
CA ILE A 19 6.52 -9.79 -12.62
C ILE A 19 6.18 -8.62 -13.52
N ASN A 20 6.20 -8.84 -14.83
CA ASN A 20 5.74 -7.85 -15.82
C ASN A 20 4.23 -8.02 -16.03
N PHE A 21 3.48 -6.96 -15.79
CA PHE A 21 2.04 -6.96 -15.94
C PHE A 21 1.58 -5.76 -16.79
N PRO A 22 0.69 -5.95 -17.78
CA PRO A 22 0.25 -4.87 -18.69
C PRO A 22 -0.80 -3.97 -18.02
N HIS A 23 -0.38 -3.14 -17.08
CA HIS A 23 -1.24 -2.15 -16.42
C HIS A 23 -0.87 -0.72 -16.85
N PRO A 24 -1.82 0.21 -17.04
CA PRO A 24 -1.53 1.58 -17.45
C PRO A 24 -0.53 2.32 -16.55
N LEU A 25 -0.62 2.17 -15.23
CA LEU A 25 0.31 2.76 -14.26
C LEU A 25 1.74 2.20 -14.42
N LEU A 26 1.87 0.88 -14.62
CA LEU A 26 3.17 0.24 -14.80
C LEU A 26 3.82 0.63 -16.13
N LYS A 27 3.02 0.85 -17.19
CA LYS A 27 3.50 1.36 -18.48
C LYS A 27 4.07 2.77 -18.40
N GLN A 28 3.67 3.55 -17.42
CA GLN A 28 4.22 4.88 -17.12
C GLN A 28 5.51 4.82 -16.31
N GLY A 29 6.04 3.62 -16.08
CA GLY A 29 7.30 3.39 -15.39
C GLY A 29 7.16 3.25 -13.87
N LEU A 30 5.94 3.10 -13.32
CA LEU A 30 5.75 2.72 -11.93
C LEU A 30 6.27 1.29 -11.72
N VAL A 31 7.07 1.10 -10.69
CA VAL A 31 7.50 -0.21 -10.19
C VAL A 31 6.97 -0.36 -8.78
N ILE A 32 6.16 -1.38 -8.56
CA ILE A 32 5.60 -1.69 -7.24
C ILE A 32 6.46 -2.81 -6.64
N LEU A 33 6.99 -2.55 -5.45
CA LEU A 33 7.68 -3.53 -4.65
C LEU A 33 6.74 -4.01 -3.56
N ASP A 34 6.29 -5.26 -3.67
CA ASP A 34 5.55 -5.93 -2.61
C ASP A 34 6.53 -6.51 -1.60
N THR A 35 6.35 -6.16 -0.34
CA THR A 35 7.25 -6.56 0.74
C THR A 35 6.53 -7.52 1.70
N PRO A 36 7.24 -8.47 2.30
CA PRO A 36 6.68 -9.25 3.40
C PRO A 36 6.14 -8.34 4.49
N GLY A 37 5.02 -8.73 5.11
CA GLY A 37 4.48 -7.98 6.24
C GLY A 37 5.50 -7.89 7.37
N LEU A 38 5.74 -6.70 7.90
CA LEU A 38 6.74 -6.44 8.94
C LEU A 38 6.46 -7.20 10.25
N ASN A 39 5.22 -7.63 10.45
CA ASN A 39 4.76 -8.40 11.62
C ASN A 39 4.57 -9.89 11.29
N ALA A 40 4.92 -10.37 10.09
CA ALA A 40 4.73 -11.77 9.72
C ALA A 40 5.78 -12.65 10.40
N ILE A 41 5.33 -13.79 10.98
CA ILE A 41 6.22 -14.78 11.58
C ILE A 41 7.14 -15.33 10.49
N GLY A 42 8.46 -15.24 10.71
CA GLY A 42 9.48 -15.69 9.74
C GLY A 42 9.76 -14.67 8.62
N ALA A 43 9.16 -13.50 8.64
CA ALA A 43 9.56 -12.39 7.77
C ALA A 43 10.94 -11.87 8.18
N GLU A 44 11.71 -11.41 7.19
CA GLU A 44 12.95 -10.66 7.42
C GLU A 44 12.61 -9.15 7.41
N PRO A 45 12.22 -8.54 8.55
CA PRO A 45 11.85 -7.11 8.60
C PRO A 45 12.97 -6.21 8.09
N GLU A 46 14.22 -6.63 8.34
CA GLU A 46 15.44 -5.93 7.92
C GLU A 46 15.51 -5.76 6.40
N LEU A 47 15.03 -6.74 5.63
CA LEU A 47 15.01 -6.62 4.17
C LEU A 47 14.05 -5.50 3.73
N THR A 48 12.84 -5.49 4.26
CA THR A 48 11.86 -4.45 3.96
C THR A 48 12.36 -3.07 4.38
N LEU A 49 12.91 -2.95 5.58
CA LEU A 49 13.44 -1.69 6.10
C LEU A 49 14.63 -1.18 5.29
N SER A 50 15.48 -2.07 4.75
CA SER A 50 16.61 -1.70 3.90
C SER A 50 16.20 -1.12 2.54
N LEU A 51 14.97 -1.37 2.10
CA LEU A 51 14.44 -0.89 0.82
C LEU A 51 13.78 0.50 0.94
N LEU A 52 13.29 0.87 2.12
CA LEU A 52 12.58 2.13 2.34
C LEU A 52 13.38 3.38 1.93
N PRO A 53 14.70 3.50 2.22
CA PRO A 53 15.47 4.66 1.83
C PRO A 53 15.56 4.90 0.31
N ASN A 54 15.41 3.83 -0.48
CA ASN A 54 15.48 3.87 -1.94
C ASN A 54 14.10 3.98 -2.61
N ALA A 55 13.02 3.95 -1.81
CA ALA A 55 11.67 4.08 -2.32
C ALA A 55 11.33 5.54 -2.62
N HIS A 56 10.80 5.82 -3.81
CA HIS A 56 10.30 7.16 -4.17
C HIS A 56 8.99 7.49 -3.45
N ALA A 57 8.24 6.46 -3.09
CA ALA A 57 7.00 6.57 -2.34
C ALA A 57 6.75 5.30 -1.52
N VAL A 58 6.00 5.45 -0.44
CA VAL A 58 5.61 4.35 0.44
C VAL A 58 4.09 4.31 0.53
N LEU A 59 3.50 3.16 0.17
CA LEU A 59 2.12 2.84 0.46
C LEU A 59 2.06 2.02 1.75
N PHE A 60 1.57 2.65 2.79
CA PHE A 60 1.38 1.98 4.07
C PHE A 60 -0.04 1.41 4.14
N ILE A 61 -0.17 0.09 4.21
CA ILE A 61 -1.46 -0.59 4.11
C ILE A 61 -1.93 -1.02 5.49
N LEU A 62 -3.07 -0.49 5.90
CA LEU A 62 -3.78 -0.83 7.13
C LEU A 62 -5.07 -1.59 6.79
N ALA A 63 -5.60 -2.35 7.73
CA ALA A 63 -6.90 -2.98 7.58
C ALA A 63 -7.96 -2.18 8.35
N ALA A 64 -9.08 -1.87 7.69
CA ALA A 64 -10.16 -1.07 8.27
C ALA A 64 -10.79 -1.71 9.52
N ASP A 65 -10.78 -3.03 9.61
CA ASP A 65 -11.33 -3.79 10.74
C ASP A 65 -10.47 -3.67 12.02
N THR A 66 -9.17 -3.45 11.89
CA THR A 66 -8.24 -3.32 13.03
C THR A 66 -7.78 -1.88 13.28
N GLY A 67 -7.87 -1.02 12.27
CA GLY A 67 -7.33 0.34 12.33
C GLY A 67 -5.81 0.37 12.49
N VAL A 68 -5.27 1.40 13.14
CA VAL A 68 -3.83 1.54 13.42
C VAL A 68 -3.49 0.78 14.69
N THR A 69 -2.74 -0.31 14.55
CA THR A 69 -2.25 -1.07 15.71
C THR A 69 -1.00 -0.41 16.33
N GLN A 70 -0.64 -0.84 17.53
CA GLN A 70 0.58 -0.36 18.20
C GLN A 70 1.84 -0.68 17.38
N SER A 71 1.87 -1.85 16.74
CA SER A 71 2.98 -2.24 15.85
C SER A 71 3.07 -1.34 14.63
N ASP A 72 1.92 -1.03 14.01
CA ASP A 72 1.86 -0.12 12.85
C ASP A 72 2.36 1.27 13.22
N LEU A 73 1.96 1.77 14.38
CA LEU A 73 2.38 3.08 14.89
C LEU A 73 3.90 3.12 15.15
N THR A 74 4.47 2.04 15.70
CA THR A 74 5.91 1.93 15.92
C THR A 74 6.67 1.99 14.59
N ILE A 75 6.27 1.16 13.62
CA ILE A 75 6.87 1.13 12.29
C ILE A 75 6.74 2.49 11.60
N TRP A 76 5.55 3.11 11.69
CA TRP A 76 5.31 4.42 11.11
C TRP A 76 6.26 5.47 11.68
N LYS A 77 6.36 5.57 13.00
CA LYS A 77 7.20 6.57 13.69
C LYS A 77 8.69 6.36 13.46
N GLU A 78 9.14 5.12 13.46
CA GLU A 78 10.57 4.82 13.37
C GLU A 78 11.12 4.84 11.94
N HIS A 79 10.29 4.50 10.93
CA HIS A 79 10.80 4.23 9.59
C HIS A 79 10.11 5.05 8.48
N ILE A 80 8.88 5.49 8.64
CA ILE A 80 8.10 6.10 7.56
C ILE A 80 7.75 7.56 7.85
N GLY A 81 7.42 7.89 9.09
CA GLY A 81 7.01 9.23 9.52
C GLY A 81 8.11 10.29 9.39
N ASP A 82 8.08 11.32 10.22
CA ASP A 82 8.98 12.48 10.09
C ASP A 82 10.48 12.18 10.26
N GLY A 83 10.84 11.01 10.80
CA GLY A 83 12.22 10.50 10.86
C GLY A 83 12.67 9.75 9.60
N GLY A 84 11.76 9.44 8.69
CA GLY A 84 12.04 8.65 7.49
C GLY A 84 12.53 9.49 6.31
N THR A 85 13.29 8.85 5.42
CA THR A 85 13.88 9.48 4.22
C THR A 85 12.85 9.88 3.16
N ALA A 86 11.65 9.28 3.16
CA ALA A 86 10.61 9.58 2.19
C ALA A 86 9.69 10.72 2.66
N LYS A 87 10.18 11.97 2.60
CA LYS A 87 9.34 13.16 2.90
C LYS A 87 8.24 13.44 1.88
N ARG A 88 8.32 12.88 0.66
CA ARG A 88 7.34 13.02 -0.42
C ARG A 88 6.79 11.64 -0.78
N GLY A 89 5.51 11.57 -1.15
CA GLY A 89 4.89 10.33 -1.64
C GLY A 89 4.53 9.31 -0.54
N ARG A 90 4.12 9.77 0.65
CA ARG A 90 3.54 8.89 1.67
C ARG A 90 2.03 8.83 1.52
N MET A 91 1.51 7.64 1.30
CA MET A 91 0.08 7.36 1.22
C MET A 91 -0.28 6.23 2.17
N VAL A 92 -1.41 6.34 2.83
CA VAL A 92 -1.96 5.28 3.65
C VAL A 92 -3.19 4.71 2.97
N VAL A 93 -3.19 3.41 2.77
CA VAL A 93 -4.32 2.68 2.22
C VAL A 93 -5.04 1.94 3.34
N MET A 94 -6.26 2.37 3.66
CA MET A 94 -7.13 1.68 4.60
C MET A 94 -7.95 0.64 3.82
N ASN A 95 -7.44 -0.59 3.76
CA ASN A 95 -8.02 -1.68 2.98
C ASN A 95 -9.12 -2.42 3.74
N LYS A 96 -9.90 -3.23 3.02
CA LYS A 96 -10.99 -4.07 3.55
C LYS A 96 -12.20 -3.28 4.05
N ILE A 97 -12.51 -2.12 3.47
CA ILE A 97 -13.71 -1.36 3.82
C ILE A 97 -15.01 -2.11 3.55
N ASP A 98 -14.98 -3.14 2.71
CA ASP A 98 -16.12 -4.02 2.45
C ASP A 98 -16.60 -4.77 3.69
N GLY A 99 -15.78 -4.93 4.71
CA GLY A 99 -16.21 -5.46 6.01
C GLY A 99 -17.21 -4.56 6.76
N GLN A 100 -17.33 -3.28 6.36
CA GLN A 100 -18.28 -2.32 6.92
C GLN A 100 -19.58 -2.21 6.11
N TRP A 101 -19.66 -2.90 4.97
CA TRP A 101 -20.86 -2.90 4.14
C TRP A 101 -21.95 -3.75 4.81
N ASP A 102 -22.87 -3.07 5.44
CA ASP A 102 -23.99 -3.64 6.16
C ASP A 102 -25.28 -3.35 5.39
N GLU A 103 -26.00 -4.39 5.00
CA GLU A 103 -27.27 -4.27 4.27
C GLU A 103 -28.38 -3.60 5.10
N LEU A 104 -28.21 -3.52 6.43
CA LEU A 104 -29.15 -2.84 7.33
C LEU A 104 -28.88 -1.33 7.44
N LYS A 105 -27.76 -0.84 6.90
CA LYS A 105 -27.37 0.58 6.90
C LYS A 105 -27.60 1.20 5.52
N THR A 106 -27.90 2.48 5.52
CA THR A 106 -27.88 3.27 4.29
C THR A 106 -26.45 3.47 3.78
N GLN A 107 -26.28 3.76 2.49
CA GLN A 107 -24.97 4.03 1.93
C GLN A 107 -24.29 5.25 2.61
N ASP A 108 -25.08 6.29 2.94
CA ASP A 108 -24.55 7.49 3.63
C ASP A 108 -24.03 7.16 5.04
N GLU A 109 -24.68 6.24 5.77
CA GLU A 109 -24.22 5.79 7.08
C GLU A 109 -22.91 4.99 6.97
N ILE A 110 -22.81 4.12 5.95
CA ILE A 110 -21.59 3.36 5.67
C ILE A 110 -20.44 4.31 5.30
N ASP A 111 -20.71 5.27 4.42
CA ASP A 111 -19.70 6.23 3.98
C ASP A 111 -19.23 7.12 5.13
N ALA A 112 -20.15 7.55 6.00
CA ALA A 112 -19.80 8.31 7.21
C ALA A 112 -18.96 7.49 8.20
N GLU A 113 -19.20 6.19 8.34
CA GLU A 113 -18.41 5.30 9.17
C GLU A 113 -16.99 5.15 8.64
N ILE A 114 -16.87 4.86 7.33
CA ILE A 114 -15.57 4.75 6.65
C ILE A 114 -14.78 6.05 6.78
N GLN A 115 -15.45 7.20 6.61
CA GLN A 115 -14.78 8.50 6.72
C GLN A 115 -14.28 8.76 8.14
N ARG A 116 -15.08 8.49 9.15
CA ARG A 116 -14.66 8.64 10.56
C ARG A 116 -13.43 7.79 10.90
N GLN A 117 -13.36 6.57 10.36
CA GLN A 117 -12.19 5.73 10.54
C GLN A 117 -10.96 6.26 9.81
N ALA A 118 -11.14 6.79 8.59
CA ALA A 118 -10.05 7.42 7.84
C ALA A 118 -9.52 8.66 8.57
N ASP A 119 -10.40 9.50 9.10
CA ASP A 119 -10.03 10.68 9.88
C ASP A 119 -9.27 10.29 11.15
N SER A 120 -9.74 9.27 11.86
CA SER A 120 -9.04 8.73 13.05
C SER A 120 -7.65 8.18 12.69
N CYS A 121 -7.49 7.48 11.57
CA CYS A 121 -6.18 7.04 11.11
C CYS A 121 -5.27 8.22 10.78
N ALA A 122 -5.80 9.26 10.15
CA ALA A 122 -5.05 10.47 9.83
C ALA A 122 -4.54 11.16 11.10
N ASP A 123 -5.41 11.33 12.10
CA ASP A 123 -5.05 11.93 13.39
C ASP A 123 -3.96 11.14 14.12
N ILE A 124 -4.08 9.79 14.16
CA ILE A 124 -3.10 8.91 14.83
C ILE A 124 -1.72 8.97 14.15
N LEU A 125 -1.70 9.04 12.82
CA LEU A 125 -0.48 9.02 12.02
C LEU A 125 0.09 10.42 11.72
N ASP A 126 -0.54 11.47 12.25
CA ASP A 126 -0.19 12.88 11.97
C ASP A 126 -0.15 13.19 10.46
N LEU A 127 -1.23 12.81 9.78
CA LEU A 127 -1.42 12.99 8.34
C LEU A 127 -2.64 13.86 8.04
N ARG A 128 -2.67 14.40 6.83
CA ARG A 128 -3.88 15.06 6.32
C ARG A 128 -4.89 14.01 5.86
N PRO A 129 -6.20 14.24 6.02
CA PRO A 129 -7.24 13.28 5.59
C PRO A 129 -7.13 12.83 4.13
N ASN A 130 -6.67 13.69 3.23
CA ASN A 130 -6.48 13.37 1.82
C ASN A 130 -5.29 12.43 1.53
N GLN A 131 -4.51 12.06 2.54
CA GLN A 131 -3.43 11.07 2.43
C GLN A 131 -3.87 9.66 2.86
N ILE A 132 -5.12 9.51 3.31
CA ILE A 132 -5.73 8.24 3.67
C ILE A 132 -6.69 7.82 2.56
N PHE A 133 -6.48 6.64 1.99
CA PHE A 133 -7.28 6.08 0.91
C PHE A 133 -8.05 4.84 1.38
N PRO A 134 -9.33 5.00 1.79
CA PRO A 134 -10.17 3.85 2.10
C PRO A 134 -10.50 3.08 0.82
N VAL A 135 -10.22 1.78 0.79
CA VAL A 135 -10.47 0.93 -0.38
C VAL A 135 -10.90 -0.48 0.02
N SER A 136 -11.60 -1.16 -0.87
CA SER A 136 -11.70 -2.62 -0.89
C SER A 136 -10.96 -3.15 -2.11
N ALA A 137 -9.70 -3.52 -1.94
CA ALA A 137 -8.88 -4.02 -3.04
C ALA A 137 -9.47 -5.31 -3.64
N GLN A 138 -10.00 -6.20 -2.80
CA GLN A 138 -10.62 -7.45 -3.24
C GLN A 138 -11.86 -7.19 -4.11
N LYS A 139 -12.78 -6.34 -3.64
CA LYS A 139 -14.02 -6.02 -4.39
C LYS A 139 -13.72 -5.24 -5.65
N GLY A 140 -12.72 -4.33 -5.61
CA GLY A 140 -12.26 -3.63 -6.80
C GLY A 140 -11.69 -4.58 -7.86
N LEU A 141 -10.91 -5.58 -7.46
CA LEU A 141 -10.41 -6.60 -8.37
C LEU A 141 -11.54 -7.44 -8.98
N VAL A 142 -12.46 -7.92 -8.14
CA VAL A 142 -13.65 -8.68 -8.60
C VAL A 142 -14.47 -7.85 -9.58
N ALA A 143 -14.70 -6.57 -9.28
CA ALA A 143 -15.43 -5.66 -10.14
C ALA A 143 -14.77 -5.49 -11.53
N LYS A 144 -13.45 -5.35 -11.56
CA LYS A 144 -12.69 -5.26 -12.82
C LYS A 144 -12.80 -6.55 -13.65
N ILE A 145 -12.70 -7.70 -13.01
CA ILE A 145 -12.81 -9.01 -13.69
C ILE A 145 -14.20 -9.20 -14.27
N ASN A 146 -15.24 -8.82 -13.54
CA ASN A 146 -16.64 -9.03 -13.95
C ASN A 146 -17.21 -7.88 -14.81
N GLY A 147 -16.49 -6.76 -14.95
CA GLY A 147 -16.97 -5.57 -15.64
C GLY A 147 -18.13 -4.88 -14.90
N ASP A 148 -18.09 -4.87 -13.56
CA ASP A 148 -19.12 -4.28 -12.70
C ASP A 148 -18.70 -2.86 -12.26
N PRO A 149 -19.26 -1.79 -12.90
CA PRO A 149 -18.87 -0.43 -12.60
C PRO A 149 -19.39 0.06 -11.24
N GLU A 150 -20.52 -0.46 -10.75
CA GLU A 150 -21.10 -0.05 -9.47
C GLU A 150 -20.25 -0.57 -8.31
N LEU A 151 -19.91 -1.86 -8.36
CA LEU A 151 -19.01 -2.46 -7.38
C LEU A 151 -17.61 -1.84 -7.43
N LEU A 152 -17.12 -1.48 -8.63
CA LEU A 152 -15.85 -0.80 -8.78
C LEU A 152 -15.85 0.57 -8.12
N ALA A 153 -16.90 1.37 -8.35
CA ALA A 153 -17.06 2.67 -7.70
C ALA A 153 -17.16 2.52 -6.17
N LYS A 154 -17.96 1.57 -5.69
CA LYS A 154 -18.14 1.29 -4.26
C LYS A 154 -16.83 0.83 -3.60
N SER A 155 -15.96 0.14 -4.32
CA SER A 155 -14.67 -0.31 -3.82
C SER A 155 -13.68 0.83 -3.56
N ARG A 156 -13.90 2.01 -4.10
CA ARG A 156 -13.04 3.20 -4.07
C ARG A 156 -11.63 2.96 -4.65
N LEU A 157 -11.40 1.84 -5.33
CA LEU A 157 -10.12 1.54 -5.98
C LEU A 157 -9.72 2.57 -7.06
N PRO A 158 -10.64 3.11 -7.89
CA PRO A 158 -10.31 4.12 -8.89
C PRO A 158 -9.73 5.40 -8.29
N GLN A 159 -10.16 5.81 -7.09
CA GLN A 159 -9.63 7.00 -6.41
C GLN A 159 -8.16 6.79 -6.01
N LEU A 160 -7.82 5.61 -5.50
CA LEU A 160 -6.42 5.26 -5.21
C LEU A 160 -5.58 5.21 -6.49
N GLU A 161 -6.09 4.61 -7.56
CA GLU A 161 -5.37 4.54 -8.85
C GLU A 161 -5.11 5.93 -9.44
N ALA A 162 -6.08 6.84 -9.34
CA ALA A 162 -5.92 8.24 -9.75
C ALA A 162 -4.83 8.94 -8.92
N ALA A 163 -4.87 8.81 -7.59
CA ALA A 163 -3.87 9.41 -6.71
C ALA A 163 -2.45 8.85 -6.98
N LEU A 164 -2.32 7.55 -7.25
CA LEU A 164 -1.04 6.95 -7.65
C LEU A 164 -0.52 7.52 -8.97
N SER A 165 -1.41 7.77 -9.93
CA SER A 165 -1.05 8.38 -11.20
C SER A 165 -0.61 9.83 -11.04
N ASP A 166 -1.36 10.62 -10.26
CA ASP A 166 -1.20 12.06 -10.19
C ASP A 166 -0.07 12.48 -9.24
N GLU A 167 0.18 11.73 -8.18
CA GLU A 167 1.17 12.09 -7.17
C GLU A 167 2.51 11.36 -7.35
N LEU A 168 2.50 10.05 -7.68
CA LEU A 168 3.73 9.26 -7.68
C LEU A 168 4.50 9.33 -9.01
N ILE A 169 3.82 9.44 -10.13
CA ILE A 169 4.47 9.48 -11.44
C ILE A 169 5.24 10.79 -11.65
N PRO A 170 4.67 11.97 -11.37
CA PRO A 170 5.40 13.24 -11.45
C PRO A 170 6.58 13.32 -10.48
N ALA A 171 6.41 12.84 -9.22
CA ALA A 171 7.49 12.86 -8.24
C ALA A 171 8.72 12.06 -8.69
N LYS A 172 8.53 10.96 -9.43
CA LYS A 172 9.63 10.20 -10.04
C LYS A 172 10.37 11.02 -11.11
N GLN A 173 9.65 11.75 -11.94
CA GLN A 173 10.26 12.54 -13.02
C GLN A 173 11.13 13.67 -12.47
N ASP A 174 10.70 14.33 -11.40
CA ASP A 174 11.46 15.38 -10.73
C ASP A 174 12.76 14.84 -10.10
N ILE A 175 12.70 13.68 -9.43
CA ILE A 175 13.87 13.06 -8.80
C ILE A 175 14.90 12.59 -9.85
N VAL A 176 14.44 12.01 -10.96
CA VAL A 176 15.33 11.61 -12.07
C VAL A 176 16.00 12.83 -12.68
N ARG A 177 15.30 13.95 -12.79
CA ARG A 177 15.82 15.19 -13.32
C ARG A 177 16.88 15.81 -12.41
N ASP A 178 16.61 15.88 -11.11
CA ASP A 178 17.55 16.40 -10.10
C ASP A 178 18.86 15.59 -10.02
N ASN A 179 18.77 14.25 -10.18
CA ASN A 179 19.94 13.38 -10.21
C ASN A 179 20.77 13.51 -11.51
N THR A 180 20.14 13.87 -12.63
CA THR A 180 20.82 14.04 -13.92
C THR A 180 21.49 15.40 -14.05
N GLU A 181 21.04 16.42 -13.31
CA GLU A 181 21.64 17.75 -13.26
C GLU A 181 22.81 17.85 -12.26
N SER A 182 23.05 16.79 -11.46
CA SER A 182 24.09 16.73 -10.43
C SER A 182 25.34 15.94 -10.86
N GLU A 183 25.38 15.39 -12.07
CA GLU A 183 26.54 14.78 -12.72
C GLU A 183 27.12 15.74 -13.79
#